data_c8e6d7a281124573037781cf32a1d95f
#
_entry.id   c8e6d7a281124573037781cf32a1d95f
#
_cell.length_a   1.000
_cell.length_b   1.000
_cell.length_c   1.000
_cell.angle_alpha   90.00
_cell.angle_beta   90.00
_cell.angle_gamma   90.00
#
_symmetry.space_group_name_H-M   'P 1'
#
loop_
_entity.id
_entity.type
_entity.pdbx_description
1 polymer ?
#
loop_
_entity_poly.entity_id
_entity_poly.type
_entity_poly.pdbx_seq_one_letter_code
_entity_poly.pdbx_strand_id
1 'polypeptide(L)'
;MAGRTLPSTPVQHCGRRYGRFQAALLNPPTAPPDRSSIGCVPQLNTARGPIDTADLGVTLMHEHVFVMTTEVVQNYPESWGDESQREADAIERLNELKARGVDTIVDLTVIGLGRYIPRIARIAQATELNIIVATGLYTYNDVPFCFHYLGPGAPLDGPEIMTDLFVRDIKQGIADTGVRAAILKCATDEPGVTPGVERVLRAVAQAHKRTGVPISTHTHAPTRRGLEQQRVFAEEGVDLSRVVIGHSGDTTDIDYLEELINNGSYIGMDRFGIDAFLPFEDRVNTVARMCERGHADKMVLSHDANCFFDALPEDLLRVAAPNWHYLHIHNDVIPALKERGVTDEQLDTMLVDNPRRIFERQGAYQ
;
A
#
# COMPACT_ATOMS: atom_id res chain seq x y z
N MET A 1 16.54 66.36 -8.07
CA MET A 1 18.00 66.40 -8.08
C MET A 1 18.49 65.61 -6.88
N ALA A 2 19.43 64.77 -7.02
CA ALA A 2 20.01 63.82 -6.09
C ALA A 2 19.24 62.51 -5.93
N GLY A 3 19.62 61.52 -6.76
CA GLY A 3 19.27 60.14 -6.66
C GLY A 3 19.88 59.47 -5.40
N ARG A 4 19.07 58.71 -4.69
CA ARG A 4 19.55 57.80 -3.66
C ARG A 4 19.51 56.39 -4.21
N THR A 5 20.67 55.84 -4.51
CA THR A 5 20.90 54.43 -4.76
C THR A 5 20.72 53.62 -3.45
N LEU A 6 19.85 52.64 -3.44
CA LEU A 6 19.73 51.67 -2.36
C LEU A 6 20.83 50.61 -2.53
N PRO A 7 21.46 50.11 -1.45
CA PRO A 7 22.47 49.07 -1.53
C PRO A 7 21.80 47.69 -1.73
N SER A 8 22.31 46.93 -2.70
CA SER A 8 21.99 45.55 -2.93
C SER A 8 22.62 44.65 -1.84
N THR A 9 21.80 44.06 -0.99
CA THR A 9 22.22 42.99 -0.10
C THR A 9 22.08 41.65 -0.82
N PRO A 10 23.06 40.74 -0.80
CA PRO A 10 22.99 39.48 -1.49
C PRO A 10 22.07 38.49 -0.73
N VAL A 11 21.09 37.96 -1.44
CA VAL A 11 20.26 36.82 -0.98
C VAL A 11 21.15 35.55 -1.01
N GLN A 12 21.83 35.29 0.07
CA GLN A 12 22.44 34.00 0.33
C GLN A 12 21.75 33.41 1.56
N HIS A 13 20.87 32.41 1.37
CA HIS A 13 20.58 31.31 2.33
C HIS A 13 19.25 30.59 2.12
N CYS A 14 18.64 30.59 0.93
CA CYS A 14 17.47 29.74 0.69
C CYS A 14 17.79 28.47 -0.14
N GLY A 15 18.93 28.42 -0.84
CA GLY A 15 19.25 27.35 -1.79
C GLY A 15 19.73 26.03 -1.19
N ARG A 16 20.20 26.00 0.08
CA ARG A 16 20.84 24.79 0.63
C ARG A 16 19.88 23.67 1.09
N ARG A 17 18.64 23.98 1.47
CA ARG A 17 17.68 22.95 1.91
C ARG A 17 16.90 22.34 0.74
N TYR A 18 16.53 23.14 -0.25
CA TYR A 18 15.90 22.65 -1.47
C TYR A 18 16.86 21.83 -2.33
N GLY A 19 18.12 22.26 -2.44
CA GLY A 19 19.15 21.51 -3.16
C GLY A 19 19.48 20.14 -2.56
N ARG A 20 19.29 19.93 -1.25
CA ARG A 20 19.47 18.59 -0.63
C ARG A 20 18.35 17.62 -0.94
N PHE A 21 17.10 18.08 -1.05
CA PHE A 21 15.98 17.21 -1.44
C PHE A 21 16.13 16.77 -2.91
N GLN A 22 16.42 17.69 -3.82
CA GLN A 22 16.68 17.38 -5.23
C GLN A 22 17.97 16.60 -5.44
N ALA A 23 19.06 16.93 -4.74
CA ALA A 23 20.33 16.19 -4.83
C ALA A 23 20.21 14.75 -4.31
N ALA A 24 19.37 14.50 -3.29
CA ALA A 24 19.08 13.15 -2.81
C ALA A 24 18.27 12.32 -3.82
N LEU A 25 17.49 12.97 -4.69
CA LEU A 25 16.73 12.33 -5.75
C LEU A 25 17.58 12.05 -7.02
N LEU A 26 18.56 12.92 -7.31
CA LEU A 26 19.31 12.90 -8.58
C LEU A 26 20.66 12.17 -8.53
N ASN A 27 21.23 11.91 -7.34
CA ASN A 27 22.51 11.20 -7.19
C ASN A 27 22.42 10.09 -6.13
N PRO A 28 21.91 8.90 -6.47
CA PRO A 28 21.96 7.76 -5.55
C PRO A 28 23.41 7.26 -5.38
N PRO A 29 23.85 6.92 -4.16
CA PRO A 29 25.13 6.25 -3.98
C PRO A 29 25.13 4.89 -4.69
N THR A 30 26.21 4.58 -5.41
CA THR A 30 26.41 3.30 -6.07
C THR A 30 26.64 2.21 -5.03
N ALA A 31 25.71 1.25 -4.95
CA ALA A 31 25.87 0.09 -4.09
C ALA A 31 26.91 -0.90 -4.69
N PRO A 32 27.69 -1.61 -3.86
CA PRO A 32 28.59 -2.67 -4.35
C PRO A 32 27.79 -3.84 -4.95
N PRO A 33 28.37 -4.61 -5.91
CA PRO A 33 27.70 -5.72 -6.54
C PRO A 33 27.42 -6.86 -5.54
N ASP A 34 26.18 -7.32 -5.53
CA ASP A 34 25.72 -8.44 -4.71
C ASP A 34 26.36 -9.76 -5.19
N ARG A 35 27.02 -10.46 -4.27
CA ARG A 35 27.56 -11.81 -4.48
C ARG A 35 26.78 -12.79 -3.62
N SER A 36 25.62 -13.27 -4.12
CA SER A 36 25.02 -14.48 -3.53
C SER A 36 24.07 -15.16 -4.52
N SER A 37 24.57 -16.10 -5.26
CA SER A 37 23.80 -17.08 -6.01
C SER A 37 24.17 -18.48 -5.51
N ILE A 38 23.58 -18.90 -4.41
CA ILE A 38 23.44 -20.30 -4.01
C ILE A 38 22.09 -20.40 -3.31
N GLY A 39 21.13 -21.07 -3.92
CA GLY A 39 19.88 -21.59 -3.37
C GLY A 39 19.26 -20.86 -2.15
N CYS A 40 19.16 -19.54 -2.18
CA CYS A 40 18.62 -18.77 -1.05
C CYS A 40 17.10 -18.71 -1.21
N VAL A 41 16.40 -19.13 -0.16
CA VAL A 41 14.96 -18.89 -0.04
C VAL A 41 14.69 -17.39 -0.19
N PRO A 42 13.69 -16.95 -0.95
CA PRO A 42 13.43 -15.54 -1.14
C PRO A 42 13.20 -14.83 0.19
N GLN A 43 13.98 -13.78 0.46
CA GLN A 43 13.81 -12.97 1.66
C GLN A 43 12.93 -11.77 1.38
N LEU A 44 12.07 -11.44 2.35
CA LEU A 44 11.14 -10.33 2.31
C LEU A 44 11.46 -9.32 3.41
N ASN A 45 11.52 -8.04 3.07
CA ASN A 45 11.74 -6.99 4.06
C ASN A 45 10.46 -6.70 4.86
N THR A 46 10.59 -6.69 6.18
CA THR A 46 9.58 -6.17 7.11
C THR A 46 10.12 -4.94 7.84
N ALA A 47 9.28 -4.27 8.61
CA ALA A 47 9.68 -3.12 9.44
C ALA A 47 10.71 -3.49 10.54
N ARG A 48 10.85 -4.78 10.88
CA ARG A 48 11.88 -5.30 11.84
C ARG A 48 13.13 -5.82 11.15
N GLY A 49 13.12 -5.96 9.84
CA GLY A 49 14.19 -6.55 9.07
C GLY A 49 13.70 -7.67 8.15
N PRO A 50 14.60 -8.35 7.42
CA PRO A 50 14.23 -9.38 6.48
C PRO A 50 13.76 -10.67 7.19
N ILE A 51 12.74 -11.31 6.62
CA ILE A 51 12.27 -12.65 6.98
C ILE A 51 12.29 -13.54 5.73
N ASP A 52 12.24 -14.86 5.93
CA ASP A 52 11.94 -15.80 4.86
C ASP A 52 10.47 -15.65 4.41
N THR A 53 10.17 -15.75 3.11
CA THR A 53 8.79 -15.73 2.63
C THR A 53 7.96 -16.89 3.18
N ALA A 54 8.59 -17.99 3.58
CA ALA A 54 7.94 -19.11 4.26
C ALA A 54 7.44 -18.73 5.67
N ASP A 55 8.02 -17.70 6.30
CA ASP A 55 7.66 -17.22 7.63
C ASP A 55 6.55 -16.14 7.62
N LEU A 56 5.97 -15.86 6.45
CA LEU A 56 4.85 -14.92 6.35
C LEU A 56 3.63 -15.36 7.15
N GLY A 57 3.34 -16.66 7.17
CA GLY A 57 2.17 -17.20 7.85
C GLY A 57 0.85 -16.63 7.35
N VAL A 58 -0.15 -16.56 8.23
CA VAL A 58 -1.44 -15.93 7.93
C VAL A 58 -1.24 -14.44 7.73
N THR A 59 -1.56 -13.95 6.53
CA THR A 59 -1.23 -12.60 6.07
C THR A 59 -2.48 -11.84 5.63
N LEU A 60 -2.69 -10.66 6.21
CA LEU A 60 -3.68 -9.68 5.76
C LEU A 60 -3.01 -8.72 4.78
N MET A 61 -3.43 -8.77 3.52
CA MET A 61 -2.70 -8.15 2.40
C MET A 61 -3.00 -6.66 2.19
N HIS A 62 -3.94 -6.08 2.94
CA HIS A 62 -4.31 -4.67 2.82
C HIS A 62 -4.82 -4.13 4.15
N GLU A 63 -3.90 -3.62 4.93
CA GLU A 63 -4.19 -2.96 6.20
C GLU A 63 -3.41 -1.64 6.27
N HIS A 64 -3.70 -0.86 7.30
CA HIS A 64 -2.98 0.35 7.66
C HIS A 64 -2.70 0.36 9.15
N VAL A 65 -1.59 0.95 9.60
CA VAL A 65 -1.45 1.24 11.03
C VAL A 65 -2.09 2.60 11.33
N PHE A 66 -1.72 3.63 10.57
CA PHE A 66 -2.30 4.97 10.72
C PHE A 66 -2.55 5.60 9.36
N VAL A 67 -3.74 6.16 9.15
CA VAL A 67 -4.09 6.95 7.97
C VAL A 67 -4.41 8.37 8.43
N MET A 68 -3.67 9.37 7.90
CA MET A 68 -3.82 10.75 8.34
C MET A 68 -3.35 11.77 7.30
N THR A 69 -3.83 12.99 7.44
CA THR A 69 -3.36 14.15 6.70
C THR A 69 -2.25 14.84 7.50
N THR A 70 -1.01 14.68 7.08
CA THR A 70 0.18 15.12 7.85
C THR A 70 0.12 16.58 8.24
N GLU A 71 -0.31 17.49 7.34
CA GLU A 71 -0.43 18.92 7.60
C GLU A 71 -1.50 19.22 8.65
N VAL A 72 -2.58 18.46 8.68
CA VAL A 72 -3.65 18.60 9.69
C VAL A 72 -3.10 18.23 11.05
N VAL A 73 -2.48 17.07 11.16
CA VAL A 73 -1.91 16.60 12.44
C VAL A 73 -0.80 17.52 12.95
N GLN A 74 0.03 18.08 12.06
CA GLN A 74 1.10 19.02 12.44
C GLN A 74 0.59 20.37 12.96
N ASN A 75 -0.53 20.87 12.46
CA ASN A 75 -1.06 22.19 12.82
C ASN A 75 -2.23 22.11 13.81
N TYR A 76 -2.90 20.97 13.89
CA TYR A 76 -4.06 20.71 14.78
C TYR A 76 -3.85 19.40 15.52
N PRO A 77 -2.80 19.32 16.39
CA PRO A 77 -2.38 18.05 17.02
C PRO A 77 -3.40 17.46 17.98
N GLU A 78 -4.42 18.23 18.39
CA GLU A 78 -5.49 17.77 19.25
C GLU A 78 -6.32 16.63 18.64
N SER A 79 -6.41 16.53 17.31
CA SER A 79 -7.08 15.43 16.62
C SER A 79 -6.28 14.11 16.70
N TRP A 80 -4.97 14.23 16.70
CA TRP A 80 -4.05 13.10 16.86
C TRP A 80 -3.88 12.70 18.33
N GLY A 81 -3.73 13.68 19.23
CA GLY A 81 -3.48 13.48 20.65
C GLY A 81 -2.04 13.10 20.99
N ASP A 82 -1.87 12.29 22.02
CA ASP A 82 -0.55 11.87 22.48
C ASP A 82 0.04 10.76 21.63
N GLU A 83 1.22 10.99 21.08
CA GLU A 83 1.94 10.05 20.18
C GLU A 83 2.20 8.71 20.89
N SER A 84 2.62 8.74 22.17
CA SER A 84 2.96 7.53 22.92
C SER A 84 1.73 6.69 23.20
N GLN A 85 0.60 7.33 23.44
CA GLN A 85 -0.69 6.64 23.64
C GLN A 85 -1.15 5.99 22.31
N ARG A 86 -1.04 6.69 21.18
CA ARG A 86 -1.39 6.15 19.86
C ARG A 86 -0.52 4.96 19.47
N GLU A 87 0.78 5.02 19.78
CA GLU A 87 1.68 3.88 19.57
C GLU A 87 1.31 2.69 20.46
N ALA A 88 1.01 2.94 21.75
CA ALA A 88 0.60 1.89 22.67
C ALA A 88 -0.72 1.21 22.25
N ASP A 89 -1.73 1.99 21.84
CA ASP A 89 -3.01 1.48 21.33
C ASP A 89 -2.81 0.63 20.04
N ALA A 90 -1.93 1.08 19.16
CA ALA A 90 -1.61 0.32 17.95
C ALA A 90 -0.91 -1.01 18.28
N ILE A 91 0.06 -1.00 19.20
CA ILE A 91 0.77 -2.20 19.65
C ILE A 91 -0.20 -3.20 20.29
N GLU A 92 -1.12 -2.73 21.13
CA GLU A 92 -2.16 -3.57 21.74
C GLU A 92 -3.02 -4.26 20.69
N ARG A 93 -3.60 -3.51 19.75
CA ARG A 93 -4.44 -4.05 18.66
C ARG A 93 -3.68 -5.04 17.77
N LEU A 94 -2.42 -4.75 17.44
CA LEU A 94 -1.59 -5.65 16.63
C LEU A 94 -1.21 -6.93 17.39
N ASN A 95 -1.00 -6.86 18.70
CA ASN A 95 -0.76 -8.03 19.53
C ASN A 95 -2.04 -8.88 19.72
N GLU A 96 -3.22 -8.25 19.81
CA GLU A 96 -4.50 -8.98 19.77
C GLU A 96 -4.66 -9.72 18.45
N LEU A 97 -4.33 -9.07 17.32
CA LEU A 97 -4.37 -9.70 16.00
C LEU A 97 -3.39 -10.89 15.92
N LYS A 98 -2.18 -10.73 16.44
CA LYS A 98 -1.18 -11.82 16.54
C LYS A 98 -1.72 -12.99 17.38
N ALA A 99 -2.36 -12.71 18.50
CA ALA A 99 -2.96 -13.72 19.38
C ALA A 99 -4.13 -14.47 18.71
N ARG A 100 -4.74 -13.92 17.66
CA ARG A 100 -5.76 -14.56 16.84
C ARG A 100 -5.18 -15.43 15.72
N GLY A 101 -3.85 -15.52 15.61
CA GLY A 101 -3.17 -16.38 14.65
C GLY A 101 -2.78 -15.68 13.35
N VAL A 102 -2.91 -14.35 13.26
CA VAL A 102 -2.34 -13.58 12.14
C VAL A 102 -0.86 -13.36 12.38
N ASP A 103 -0.02 -13.63 11.39
CA ASP A 103 1.42 -13.51 11.48
C ASP A 103 1.95 -12.21 10.84
N THR A 104 1.26 -11.73 9.81
CA THR A 104 1.73 -10.62 8.99
C THR A 104 0.58 -9.70 8.56
N ILE A 105 0.83 -8.40 8.60
CA ILE A 105 0.02 -7.39 7.89
C ILE A 105 0.85 -6.69 6.83
N VAL A 106 0.18 -6.28 5.76
CA VAL A 106 0.75 -5.40 4.73
C VAL A 106 0.17 -4.01 4.94
N ASP A 107 0.99 -3.12 5.51
CA ASP A 107 0.65 -1.70 5.73
C ASP A 107 0.84 -0.93 4.42
N LEU A 108 -0.28 -0.67 3.74
CA LEU A 108 -0.31 0.01 2.44
C LEU A 108 -0.34 1.54 2.56
N THR A 109 0.04 2.09 3.71
CA THR A 109 0.15 3.54 3.93
C THR A 109 1.35 4.10 3.16
N VAL A 110 1.07 5.00 2.20
CA VAL A 110 2.06 5.62 1.33
C VAL A 110 1.97 7.15 1.37
N ILE A 111 2.73 7.85 0.50
CA ILE A 111 2.59 9.31 0.32
C ILE A 111 1.14 9.61 -0.07
N GLY A 112 0.53 10.57 0.60
CA GLY A 112 -0.90 10.91 0.47
C GLY A 112 -1.79 10.31 1.55
N LEU A 113 -1.29 9.33 2.35
CA LEU A 113 -1.98 8.72 3.49
C LEU A 113 -1.27 8.96 4.83
N GLY A 114 -0.31 9.88 4.88
CA GLY A 114 0.39 10.24 6.12
C GLY A 114 1.47 9.26 6.56
N ARG A 115 2.06 8.52 5.64
CA ARG A 115 3.15 7.55 5.92
C ARG A 115 4.27 8.19 6.77
N TYR A 116 4.56 7.57 7.94
CA TYR A 116 5.69 7.96 8.79
C TYR A 116 6.42 6.72 9.34
N ILE A 117 7.40 6.22 8.58
CA ILE A 117 8.10 4.97 8.85
C ILE A 117 8.89 4.95 10.18
N PRO A 118 9.47 6.06 10.70
CA PRO A 118 10.08 6.04 12.02
C PRO A 118 9.14 5.58 13.15
N ARG A 119 7.84 5.93 13.08
CA ARG A 119 6.80 5.46 14.02
C ARG A 119 6.52 3.97 13.82
N ILE A 120 6.33 3.54 12.57
CA ILE A 120 6.07 2.13 12.25
C ILE A 120 7.24 1.24 12.71
N ALA A 121 8.48 1.70 12.57
CA ALA A 121 9.66 0.97 13.05
C ALA A 121 9.64 0.79 14.58
N ARG A 122 9.22 1.80 15.36
CA ARG A 122 9.07 1.67 16.82
C ARG A 122 7.98 0.67 17.21
N ILE A 123 6.82 0.76 16.57
CA ILE A 123 5.70 -0.16 16.81
C ILE A 123 6.12 -1.60 16.45
N ALA A 124 6.77 -1.80 15.31
CA ALA A 124 7.22 -3.12 14.87
C ALA A 124 8.22 -3.78 15.84
N GLN A 125 9.01 -3.00 16.58
CA GLN A 125 9.91 -3.55 17.61
C GLN A 125 9.17 -4.01 18.86
N ALA A 126 7.93 -3.54 19.08
CA ALA A 126 7.12 -3.84 20.27
C ALA A 126 6.01 -4.87 20.03
N THR A 127 5.92 -5.44 18.82
CA THR A 127 4.98 -6.52 18.47
C THR A 127 5.70 -7.68 17.81
N GLU A 128 5.17 -8.90 17.95
CA GLU A 128 5.65 -10.08 17.22
C GLU A 128 5.04 -10.19 15.81
N LEU A 129 4.05 -9.37 15.50
CA LEU A 129 3.43 -9.32 14.17
C LEU A 129 4.44 -8.77 13.15
N ASN A 130 4.56 -9.38 11.98
CA ASN A 130 5.33 -8.85 10.88
C ASN A 130 4.56 -7.70 10.22
N ILE A 131 5.21 -6.56 10.01
CA ILE A 131 4.64 -5.42 9.30
C ILE A 131 5.44 -5.21 8.01
N ILE A 132 4.82 -5.47 6.88
CA ILE A 132 5.38 -5.16 5.55
C ILE A 132 4.94 -3.74 5.20
N VAL A 133 5.90 -2.87 4.86
CA VAL A 133 5.59 -1.48 4.51
C VAL A 133 5.63 -1.26 3.00
N ALA A 134 4.78 -0.33 2.54
CA ALA A 134 4.66 0.04 1.14
C ALA A 134 5.42 1.32 0.79
N THR A 135 5.72 1.47 -0.51
CA THR A 135 6.04 2.75 -1.13
C THR A 135 5.13 2.99 -2.32
N GLY A 136 4.98 4.24 -2.71
CA GLY A 136 4.06 4.64 -3.77
C GLY A 136 3.39 5.97 -3.45
N LEU A 137 2.27 6.21 -4.13
CA LEU A 137 1.51 7.44 -3.96
C LEU A 137 0.00 7.19 -4.08
N TYR A 138 -0.77 7.77 -3.17
CA TYR A 138 -2.21 7.72 -3.13
C TYR A 138 -2.79 9.06 -3.56
N THR A 139 -3.50 9.06 -4.67
CA THR A 139 -4.24 10.22 -5.18
C THR A 139 -5.36 9.76 -6.10
N TYR A 140 -6.42 10.56 -6.21
CA TYR A 140 -7.57 10.29 -7.08
C TYR A 140 -7.57 11.13 -8.37
N ASN A 141 -6.75 12.19 -8.42
CA ASN A 141 -6.86 13.15 -9.51
C ASN A 141 -5.49 13.58 -10.02
N ASP A 142 -4.73 14.31 -9.21
CA ASP A 142 -3.45 14.89 -9.63
C ASP A 142 -2.35 14.53 -8.65
N VAL A 143 -1.10 14.66 -9.08
CA VAL A 143 0.05 14.43 -8.22
C VAL A 143 0.17 15.54 -7.16
N PRO A 144 0.71 15.26 -5.95
CA PRO A 144 1.02 16.28 -4.97
C PRO A 144 1.95 17.37 -5.52
N PHE A 145 1.83 18.58 -4.98
CA PHE A 145 2.56 19.77 -5.43
C PHE A 145 4.07 19.55 -5.64
N CYS A 146 4.71 18.75 -4.80
CA CYS A 146 6.14 18.43 -4.90
C CYS A 146 6.53 17.68 -6.20
N PHE A 147 5.57 17.12 -6.93
CA PHE A 147 5.80 16.43 -8.20
C PHE A 147 5.26 17.18 -9.42
N HIS A 148 4.64 18.37 -9.26
CA HIS A 148 4.00 19.10 -10.35
C HIS A 148 4.96 19.66 -11.39
N TYR A 149 6.16 20.06 -10.98
CA TYR A 149 7.04 20.86 -11.85
C TYR A 149 8.07 20.04 -12.62
N LEU A 150 8.38 18.82 -12.17
CA LEU A 150 9.40 17.98 -12.81
C LEU A 150 8.83 16.58 -13.11
N GLY A 151 9.07 16.12 -14.32
CA GLY A 151 8.67 14.79 -14.79
C GLY A 151 8.00 14.82 -16.17
N PRO A 152 7.58 13.68 -16.71
CA PRO A 152 6.99 13.60 -18.04
C PRO A 152 5.75 14.49 -18.18
N GLY A 153 5.79 15.41 -19.16
CA GLY A 153 4.70 16.35 -19.44
C GLY A 153 4.52 17.49 -18.40
N ALA A 154 5.38 17.57 -17.38
CA ALA A 154 5.41 18.67 -16.43
C ALA A 154 6.07 19.92 -17.03
N PRO A 155 5.93 21.15 -16.45
CA PRO A 155 6.59 22.36 -16.94
C PRO A 155 8.11 22.24 -17.14
N LEU A 156 8.78 21.47 -16.30
CA LEU A 156 10.17 21.05 -16.47
C LEU A 156 10.15 19.57 -16.86
N ASP A 157 10.00 19.33 -18.16
CA ASP A 157 9.98 17.97 -18.71
C ASP A 157 11.27 17.22 -18.37
N GLY A 158 11.16 15.90 -18.16
CA GLY A 158 12.30 15.09 -17.75
C GLY A 158 11.91 13.71 -17.25
N PRO A 159 12.85 12.99 -16.63
CA PRO A 159 12.58 11.66 -16.08
C PRO A 159 11.56 11.73 -14.91
N GLU A 160 10.83 10.62 -14.72
CA GLU A 160 9.86 10.52 -13.63
C GLU A 160 10.57 10.33 -12.28
N ILE A 161 10.55 11.38 -11.46
CA ILE A 161 11.22 11.39 -10.15
C ILE A 161 10.53 10.48 -9.11
N MET A 162 9.24 10.20 -9.26
CA MET A 162 8.52 9.27 -8.38
C MET A 162 9.08 7.85 -8.51
N THR A 163 9.42 7.43 -9.71
CA THR A 163 10.04 6.11 -9.96
C THR A 163 11.33 5.94 -9.16
N ASP A 164 12.23 6.93 -9.19
CA ASP A 164 13.50 6.87 -8.47
C ASP A 164 13.29 6.91 -6.94
N LEU A 165 12.31 7.68 -6.47
CA LEU A 165 11.92 7.71 -5.08
C LEU A 165 11.45 6.32 -4.60
N PHE A 166 10.56 5.67 -5.34
CA PHE A 166 10.03 4.36 -4.96
C PHE A 166 11.11 3.28 -5.00
N VAL A 167 11.98 3.30 -6.02
CA VAL A 167 13.13 2.39 -6.12
C VAL A 167 14.11 2.58 -4.95
N ARG A 168 14.36 3.82 -4.53
CA ARG A 168 15.19 4.12 -3.36
C ARG A 168 14.58 3.55 -2.09
N ASP A 169 13.29 3.77 -1.86
CA ASP A 169 12.56 3.24 -0.69
C ASP A 169 12.65 1.71 -0.60
N ILE A 170 12.64 1.03 -1.75
CA ILE A 170 12.74 -0.43 -1.83
C ILE A 170 14.19 -0.92 -1.63
N LYS A 171 15.19 -0.25 -2.24
CA LYS A 171 16.57 -0.75 -2.26
C LYS A 171 17.42 -0.24 -1.09
N GLN A 172 17.18 0.98 -0.63
CA GLN A 172 18.02 1.64 0.37
C GLN A 172 17.31 1.81 1.71
N GLY A 173 15.98 2.02 1.69
CA GLY A 173 15.15 2.26 2.87
C GLY A 173 14.55 3.65 2.89
N ILE A 174 13.61 3.83 3.83
CA ILE A 174 12.76 5.02 3.97
C ILE A 174 13.26 5.83 5.18
N ALA A 175 13.45 7.11 5.00
CA ALA A 175 14.10 8.00 5.98
C ALA A 175 15.46 7.40 6.42
N ASP A 176 15.88 7.65 7.65
CA ASP A 176 17.12 7.09 8.20
C ASP A 176 16.87 5.84 9.06
N THR A 177 15.78 5.11 8.78
CA THR A 177 15.36 3.94 9.58
C THR A 177 15.99 2.63 9.13
N GLY A 178 16.45 2.54 7.88
CA GLY A 178 16.86 1.28 7.25
C GLY A 178 15.70 0.37 6.85
N VAL A 179 14.45 0.71 7.19
CA VAL A 179 13.25 -0.04 6.78
C VAL A 179 13.02 0.12 5.29
N ARG A 180 12.91 -1.00 4.58
CA ARG A 180 12.73 -1.05 3.13
C ARG A 180 11.29 -1.45 2.80
N ALA A 181 10.71 -0.75 1.82
CA ALA A 181 9.43 -1.16 1.28
C ALA A 181 9.55 -2.48 0.51
N ALA A 182 8.54 -3.34 0.64
CA ALA A 182 8.50 -4.63 -0.05
C ALA A 182 7.29 -4.75 -1.00
N ILE A 183 6.48 -3.70 -1.12
CA ILE A 183 5.32 -3.63 -2.01
C ILE A 183 5.12 -2.19 -2.48
N LEU A 184 4.59 -2.04 -3.70
CA LEU A 184 4.20 -0.75 -4.28
C LEU A 184 2.69 -0.54 -4.11
N LYS A 185 2.28 0.72 -3.88
CA LYS A 185 0.86 1.12 -3.78
C LYS A 185 0.56 2.32 -4.67
N CYS A 186 -0.56 2.24 -5.37
CA CYS A 186 -1.16 3.34 -6.13
C CYS A 186 -2.69 3.28 -6.04
N ALA A 187 -3.37 4.27 -6.62
CA ALA A 187 -4.80 4.38 -6.54
C ALA A 187 -5.43 4.82 -7.87
N THR A 188 -6.65 4.35 -8.11
CA THR A 188 -7.56 4.84 -9.13
C THR A 188 -8.97 4.75 -8.54
N ASP A 189 -9.64 5.88 -8.38
CA ASP A 189 -10.98 5.91 -7.81
C ASP A 189 -12.04 6.24 -8.88
N GLU A 190 -13.27 6.61 -8.49
CA GLU A 190 -14.39 6.88 -9.37
C GLU A 190 -14.03 7.75 -10.60
N PRO A 191 -13.21 8.83 -10.50
CA PRO A 191 -12.79 9.62 -11.66
C PRO A 191 -12.01 8.84 -12.73
N GLY A 192 -11.48 7.66 -12.42
CA GLY A 192 -10.71 6.84 -13.34
C GLY A 192 -9.26 7.29 -13.50
N VAL A 193 -8.66 6.95 -14.64
CA VAL A 193 -7.26 7.27 -14.94
C VAL A 193 -7.15 8.70 -15.46
N THR A 194 -7.09 9.68 -14.55
CA THR A 194 -6.75 11.06 -14.86
C THR A 194 -5.28 11.19 -15.25
N PRO A 195 -4.84 12.30 -15.88
CA PRO A 195 -3.41 12.47 -16.23
C PRO A 195 -2.45 12.33 -15.04
N GLY A 196 -2.82 12.85 -13.86
CA GLY A 196 -2.01 12.70 -12.65
C GLY A 196 -1.98 11.26 -12.13
N VAL A 197 -3.12 10.57 -12.13
CA VAL A 197 -3.23 9.15 -11.77
C VAL A 197 -2.44 8.29 -12.74
N GLU A 198 -2.56 8.52 -14.06
CA GLU A 198 -1.81 7.76 -15.08
C GLU A 198 -0.29 7.89 -14.86
N ARG A 199 0.17 9.10 -14.56
CA ARG A 199 1.58 9.37 -14.25
C ARG A 199 2.05 8.54 -13.04
N VAL A 200 1.23 8.44 -11.99
CA VAL A 200 1.54 7.60 -10.81
C VAL A 200 1.56 6.12 -11.16
N LEU A 201 0.56 5.62 -11.92
CA LEU A 201 0.51 4.22 -12.32
C LEU A 201 1.75 3.82 -13.14
N ARG A 202 2.18 4.66 -14.10
CA ARG A 202 3.39 4.43 -14.90
C ARG A 202 4.66 4.48 -14.06
N ALA A 203 4.76 5.42 -13.10
CA ALA A 203 5.89 5.48 -12.17
C ALA A 203 5.99 4.22 -11.30
N VAL A 204 4.86 3.72 -10.80
CA VAL A 204 4.77 2.47 -10.03
C VAL A 204 5.15 1.26 -10.90
N ALA A 205 4.65 1.18 -12.13
CA ALA A 205 5.00 0.13 -13.08
C ALA A 205 6.51 0.08 -13.36
N GLN A 206 7.13 1.23 -13.61
CA GLN A 206 8.57 1.33 -13.84
C GLN A 206 9.38 0.95 -12.59
N ALA A 207 8.95 1.36 -11.39
CA ALA A 207 9.60 0.96 -10.15
C ALA A 207 9.47 -0.56 -9.91
N HIS A 208 8.30 -1.14 -10.19
CA HIS A 208 8.07 -2.58 -10.14
C HIS A 208 9.04 -3.33 -11.06
N LYS A 209 9.14 -2.97 -12.34
CA LYS A 209 10.06 -3.61 -13.30
C LYS A 209 11.53 -3.52 -12.83
N ARG A 210 11.95 -2.40 -12.26
CA ARG A 210 13.32 -2.17 -11.75
C ARG A 210 13.64 -2.91 -10.44
N THR A 211 12.65 -3.40 -9.71
CA THR A 211 12.82 -4.00 -8.39
C THR A 211 12.24 -5.39 -8.26
N GLY A 212 11.14 -5.66 -8.96
CA GLY A 212 10.38 -6.90 -8.89
C GLY A 212 9.45 -7.02 -7.68
N VAL A 213 9.35 -6.00 -6.80
CA VAL A 213 8.38 -6.04 -5.69
C VAL A 213 6.95 -5.94 -6.23
N PRO A 214 5.98 -6.65 -5.64
CA PRO A 214 4.60 -6.65 -6.14
C PRO A 214 3.94 -5.29 -6.06
N ILE A 215 2.83 -5.13 -6.78
CA ILE A 215 1.97 -3.95 -6.74
C ILE A 215 0.65 -4.33 -6.07
N SER A 216 0.18 -3.53 -5.11
CA SER A 216 -1.19 -3.51 -4.63
C SER A 216 -1.84 -2.18 -4.96
N THR A 217 -3.12 -2.19 -5.30
CA THR A 217 -3.81 -0.98 -5.73
C THR A 217 -4.99 -0.64 -4.82
N HIS A 218 -5.51 0.55 -5.00
CA HIS A 218 -6.86 0.94 -4.63
C HIS A 218 -7.66 1.11 -5.92
N THR A 219 -8.88 0.58 -5.99
CA THR A 219 -9.78 0.83 -7.13
C THR A 219 -11.20 1.15 -6.65
N HIS A 220 -11.98 1.70 -7.56
CA HIS A 220 -13.43 1.81 -7.43
C HIS A 220 -14.08 0.68 -8.24
N ALA A 221 -14.39 -0.45 -7.58
CA ALA A 221 -14.93 -1.64 -8.22
C ALA A 221 -16.28 -1.41 -8.93
N PRO A 222 -17.25 -0.63 -8.37
CA PRO A 222 -18.52 -0.38 -9.05
C PRO A 222 -18.39 0.25 -10.44
N THR A 223 -17.33 0.99 -10.71
CA THR A 223 -17.03 1.56 -12.04
C THR A 223 -15.98 0.79 -12.83
N ARG A 224 -15.60 -0.41 -12.36
CA ARG A 224 -14.65 -1.33 -13.02
C ARG A 224 -13.25 -0.73 -13.27
N ARG A 225 -12.77 0.19 -12.40
CA ARG A 225 -11.50 0.91 -12.60
C ARG A 225 -10.26 0.01 -12.56
N GLY A 226 -10.38 -1.19 -12.00
CA GLY A 226 -9.30 -2.19 -12.02
C GLY A 226 -8.84 -2.57 -13.43
N LEU A 227 -9.76 -2.61 -14.41
CA LEU A 227 -9.43 -2.89 -15.81
C LEU A 227 -8.59 -1.77 -16.44
N GLU A 228 -8.85 -0.51 -16.07
CA GLU A 228 -8.02 0.61 -16.52
C GLU A 228 -6.60 0.54 -15.95
N GLN A 229 -6.45 0.14 -14.69
CA GLN A 229 -5.14 -0.10 -14.08
C GLN A 229 -4.39 -1.23 -14.80
N GLN A 230 -5.04 -2.36 -15.05
CA GLN A 230 -4.44 -3.48 -15.78
C GLN A 230 -3.99 -3.06 -17.18
N ARG A 231 -4.79 -2.24 -17.88
CA ARG A 231 -4.40 -1.70 -19.18
C ARG A 231 -3.10 -0.89 -19.11
N VAL A 232 -3.00 0.06 -18.18
CA VAL A 232 -1.79 0.90 -18.03
C VAL A 232 -0.59 0.05 -17.61
N PHE A 233 -0.75 -0.92 -16.72
CA PHE A 233 0.31 -1.82 -16.31
C PHE A 233 0.78 -2.72 -17.46
N ALA A 234 -0.15 -3.24 -18.26
CA ALA A 234 0.19 -4.06 -19.45
C ALA A 234 0.92 -3.24 -20.52
N GLU A 235 0.52 -1.97 -20.75
CA GLU A 235 1.23 -1.05 -21.63
C GLU A 235 2.69 -0.80 -21.20
N GLU A 236 2.95 -0.76 -19.88
CA GLU A 236 4.30 -0.65 -19.30
C GLU A 236 5.05 -2.00 -19.27
N GLY A 237 4.42 -3.10 -19.67
CA GLY A 237 5.01 -4.45 -19.69
C GLY A 237 5.11 -5.08 -18.29
N VAL A 238 4.20 -4.73 -17.38
CA VAL A 238 4.10 -5.37 -16.05
C VAL A 238 3.49 -6.76 -16.19
N ASP A 239 4.09 -7.74 -15.52
CA ASP A 239 3.50 -9.06 -15.31
C ASP A 239 2.31 -8.92 -14.35
N LEU A 240 1.08 -8.95 -14.88
CA LEU A 240 -0.13 -8.76 -14.09
C LEU A 240 -0.31 -9.81 -12.98
N SER A 241 0.36 -10.96 -13.06
CA SER A 241 0.36 -11.97 -12.00
C SER A 241 1.12 -11.53 -10.73
N ARG A 242 1.74 -10.35 -10.75
CA ARG A 242 2.39 -9.70 -9.61
C ARG A 242 1.60 -8.47 -9.10
N VAL A 243 0.36 -8.33 -9.54
CA VAL A 243 -0.50 -7.19 -9.20
C VAL A 243 -1.72 -7.69 -8.45
N VAL A 244 -2.02 -7.05 -7.32
CA VAL A 244 -3.27 -7.20 -6.57
C VAL A 244 -4.14 -5.99 -6.87
N ILE A 245 -5.27 -6.21 -7.52
CA ILE A 245 -6.29 -5.17 -7.74
C ILE A 245 -7.12 -5.07 -6.46
N GLY A 246 -6.78 -4.11 -5.61
CA GLY A 246 -7.39 -3.90 -4.30
C GLY A 246 -8.83 -3.37 -4.40
N HIS A 247 -9.60 -3.60 -3.36
CA HIS A 247 -11.02 -3.23 -3.23
C HIS A 247 -11.93 -3.86 -4.29
N SER A 248 -11.46 -4.90 -4.99
CA SER A 248 -12.28 -5.65 -5.93
C SER A 248 -13.51 -6.26 -5.25
N GLY A 249 -13.45 -6.52 -3.93
CA GLY A 249 -14.55 -7.02 -3.13
C GLY A 249 -15.69 -6.02 -2.86
N ASP A 250 -15.63 -4.79 -3.39
CA ASP A 250 -16.71 -3.79 -3.26
C ASP A 250 -17.80 -3.93 -4.35
N THR A 251 -17.92 -5.11 -4.95
CA THR A 251 -18.95 -5.41 -5.96
C THR A 251 -19.38 -6.88 -5.88
N THR A 252 -20.57 -7.17 -6.38
CA THR A 252 -21.10 -8.53 -6.61
C THR A 252 -21.00 -8.96 -8.07
N ASP A 253 -20.37 -8.15 -8.94
CA ASP A 253 -20.20 -8.40 -10.38
C ASP A 253 -19.12 -9.45 -10.62
N ILE A 254 -19.55 -10.72 -10.64
CA ILE A 254 -18.66 -11.89 -10.83
C ILE A 254 -17.94 -11.81 -12.19
N ASP A 255 -18.60 -11.35 -13.25
CA ASP A 255 -18.00 -11.26 -14.58
C ASP A 255 -16.82 -10.28 -14.58
N TYR A 256 -16.95 -9.16 -13.87
CA TYR A 256 -15.85 -8.21 -13.68
C TYR A 256 -14.68 -8.82 -12.88
N LEU A 257 -14.99 -9.53 -11.80
CA LEU A 257 -13.95 -10.17 -10.97
C LEU A 257 -13.20 -11.25 -11.76
N GLU A 258 -13.92 -12.06 -12.55
CA GLU A 258 -13.31 -13.07 -13.43
C GLU A 258 -12.49 -12.42 -14.56
N GLU A 259 -12.92 -11.29 -15.11
CA GLU A 259 -12.16 -10.56 -16.13
C GLU A 259 -10.82 -10.10 -15.57
N LEU A 260 -10.76 -9.55 -14.34
CA LEU A 260 -9.52 -9.18 -13.67
C LEU A 260 -8.58 -10.39 -13.47
N ILE A 261 -9.13 -11.52 -13.04
CA ILE A 261 -8.38 -12.76 -12.83
C ILE A 261 -7.87 -13.33 -14.15
N ASN A 262 -8.70 -13.37 -15.18
CA ASN A 262 -8.35 -13.90 -16.51
C ASN A 262 -7.27 -13.05 -17.19
N ASN A 263 -7.21 -11.75 -16.89
CA ASN A 263 -6.11 -10.88 -17.31
C ASN A 263 -4.81 -11.13 -16.53
N GLY A 264 -4.85 -11.95 -15.45
CA GLY A 264 -3.68 -12.44 -14.72
C GLY A 264 -3.58 -12.00 -13.27
N SER A 265 -4.25 -10.92 -12.85
CA SER A 265 -4.08 -10.32 -11.52
C SER A 265 -4.68 -11.15 -10.40
N TYR A 266 -4.16 -10.93 -9.19
CA TYR A 266 -4.90 -11.21 -7.96
C TYR A 266 -5.95 -10.12 -7.72
N ILE A 267 -7.01 -10.45 -6.98
CA ILE A 267 -8.04 -9.51 -6.55
C ILE A 267 -8.07 -9.41 -5.03
N GLY A 268 -8.21 -8.19 -4.52
CA GLY A 268 -8.35 -7.89 -3.10
C GLY A 268 -9.82 -7.92 -2.67
N MET A 269 -10.20 -8.93 -1.89
CA MET A 269 -11.44 -8.97 -1.13
C MET A 269 -11.15 -8.36 0.24
N ASP A 270 -10.83 -7.07 0.26
CA ASP A 270 -9.99 -6.45 1.27
C ASP A 270 -10.62 -5.24 1.98
N ARG A 271 -11.97 -5.16 1.99
CA ARG A 271 -12.73 -4.15 2.74
C ARG A 271 -13.84 -4.74 3.61
N PHE A 272 -13.56 -5.88 4.22
CA PHE A 272 -14.48 -6.46 5.19
C PHE A 272 -14.65 -5.54 6.41
N GLY A 273 -15.91 -5.29 6.78
CA GLY A 273 -16.29 -4.40 7.88
C GLY A 273 -16.73 -3.00 7.44
N ILE A 274 -16.54 -2.60 6.17
CA ILE A 274 -17.04 -1.33 5.63
C ILE A 274 -18.34 -1.60 4.85
N ASP A 275 -19.41 -1.86 5.58
CA ASP A 275 -20.71 -2.26 5.00
C ASP A 275 -21.38 -1.15 4.19
N ALA A 276 -20.94 0.09 4.34
CA ALA A 276 -21.43 1.24 3.57
C ALA A 276 -21.10 1.13 2.06
N PHE A 277 -20.01 0.45 1.68
CA PHE A 277 -19.66 0.22 0.28
C PHE A 277 -20.33 -1.03 -0.29
N LEU A 278 -20.37 -2.11 0.49
CA LEU A 278 -21.08 -3.34 0.15
C LEU A 278 -21.44 -4.06 1.46
N PRO A 279 -22.71 -4.45 1.67
CA PRO A 279 -23.13 -5.18 2.87
C PRO A 279 -22.33 -6.47 3.12
N PHE A 280 -22.15 -6.81 4.39
CA PHE A 280 -21.42 -8.01 4.83
C PHE A 280 -21.87 -9.28 4.10
N GLU A 281 -23.18 -9.52 4.04
CA GLU A 281 -23.76 -10.72 3.39
C GLU A 281 -23.39 -10.79 1.90
N ASP A 282 -23.43 -9.66 1.19
CA ASP A 282 -23.09 -9.62 -0.23
C ASP A 282 -21.60 -9.87 -0.46
N ARG A 283 -20.71 -9.34 0.43
CA ARG A 283 -19.26 -9.62 0.38
C ARG A 283 -18.97 -11.09 0.59
N VAL A 284 -19.53 -11.68 1.65
CA VAL A 284 -19.32 -13.12 1.99
C VAL A 284 -19.87 -14.01 0.87
N ASN A 285 -21.08 -13.72 0.36
CA ASN A 285 -21.66 -14.45 -0.76
C ASN A 285 -20.80 -14.35 -2.03
N THR A 286 -20.23 -13.19 -2.31
CA THR A 286 -19.35 -12.99 -3.47
C THR A 286 -18.09 -13.84 -3.35
N VAL A 287 -17.39 -13.82 -2.19
CA VAL A 287 -16.20 -14.65 -1.96
C VAL A 287 -16.55 -16.14 -2.06
N ALA A 288 -17.65 -16.59 -1.44
CA ALA A 288 -18.07 -17.98 -1.50
C ALA A 288 -18.34 -18.43 -2.94
N ARG A 289 -19.04 -17.63 -3.74
CA ARG A 289 -19.28 -17.89 -5.17
C ARG A 289 -17.99 -17.96 -5.98
N MET A 290 -17.04 -17.08 -5.72
CA MET A 290 -15.73 -17.11 -6.39
C MET A 290 -14.94 -18.38 -5.99
N CYS A 291 -15.02 -18.81 -4.74
CA CYS A 291 -14.44 -20.08 -4.28
C CYS A 291 -15.09 -21.31 -4.95
N GLU A 292 -16.43 -21.32 -5.07
CA GLU A 292 -17.18 -22.38 -5.79
C GLU A 292 -16.77 -22.46 -7.26
N ARG A 293 -16.45 -21.33 -7.89
CA ARG A 293 -15.97 -21.24 -9.28
C ARG A 293 -14.48 -21.55 -9.45
N GLY A 294 -13.77 -21.85 -8.35
CA GLY A 294 -12.37 -22.28 -8.37
C GLY A 294 -11.33 -21.16 -8.32
N HIS A 295 -11.71 -19.93 -7.91
CA HIS A 295 -10.83 -18.76 -7.93
C HIS A 295 -10.18 -18.41 -6.58
N ALA A 296 -10.20 -19.32 -5.59
CA ALA A 296 -9.55 -19.09 -4.30
C ALA A 296 -8.05 -18.76 -4.45
N ASP A 297 -7.39 -19.34 -5.46
CA ASP A 297 -5.96 -19.13 -5.77
C ASP A 297 -5.63 -17.75 -6.35
N LYS A 298 -6.63 -16.88 -6.54
CA LYS A 298 -6.50 -15.53 -7.06
C LYS A 298 -7.07 -14.44 -6.15
N MET A 299 -7.54 -14.81 -4.97
CA MET A 299 -8.08 -13.86 -3.98
C MET A 299 -7.16 -13.71 -2.80
N VAL A 300 -7.15 -12.52 -2.21
CA VAL A 300 -6.57 -12.23 -0.89
C VAL A 300 -7.60 -11.52 -0.02
N LEU A 301 -7.56 -11.76 1.30
CA LEU A 301 -8.52 -11.20 2.25
C LEU A 301 -7.86 -10.12 3.11
N SER A 302 -8.61 -9.08 3.46
CA SER A 302 -8.21 -8.04 4.41
C SER A 302 -9.39 -7.16 4.83
N HIS A 303 -9.14 -6.11 5.62
CA HIS A 303 -10.16 -5.21 6.12
C HIS A 303 -10.01 -3.78 5.61
N ASP A 304 -8.82 -3.38 5.15
CA ASP A 304 -8.44 -1.96 4.97
C ASP A 304 -8.56 -1.18 6.30
N ALA A 305 -8.39 -1.90 7.44
CA ALA A 305 -8.58 -1.36 8.77
C ALA A 305 -7.34 -0.59 9.24
N ASN A 306 -7.52 0.17 10.32
CA ASN A 306 -6.49 1.05 10.86
C ASN A 306 -6.65 1.24 12.38
N CYS A 307 -5.58 1.73 13.03
CA CYS A 307 -5.63 2.14 14.42
C CYS A 307 -6.09 3.59 14.59
N PHE A 308 -5.95 4.41 13.53
CA PHE A 308 -6.41 5.79 13.51
C PHE A 308 -6.66 6.25 12.06
N PHE A 309 -7.75 6.99 11.88
CA PHE A 309 -8.19 7.53 10.60
C PHE A 309 -8.74 8.94 10.81
N ASP A 310 -8.08 9.96 10.24
CA ASP A 310 -8.42 11.36 10.52
C ASP A 310 -9.55 11.95 9.65
N ALA A 311 -10.06 11.18 8.68
CA ALA A 311 -11.13 11.68 7.82
C ALA A 311 -12.51 11.72 8.52
N LEU A 312 -12.69 11.00 9.63
CA LEU A 312 -13.91 10.96 10.43
C LEU A 312 -13.57 10.99 11.94
N PRO A 313 -14.39 11.65 12.78
CA PRO A 313 -14.29 11.50 14.23
C PRO A 313 -14.41 10.03 14.66
N GLU A 314 -13.58 9.59 15.61
CA GLU A 314 -13.51 8.19 16.02
C GLU A 314 -14.83 7.62 16.58
N ASP A 315 -15.62 8.45 17.28
CA ASP A 315 -16.93 8.09 17.79
C ASP A 315 -17.95 7.88 16.66
N LEU A 316 -17.91 8.73 15.63
CA LEU A 316 -18.73 8.57 14.44
C LEU A 316 -18.33 7.32 13.66
N LEU A 317 -17.03 7.09 13.50
CA LEU A 317 -16.49 5.93 12.80
C LEU A 317 -16.94 4.61 13.46
N ARG A 318 -16.88 4.53 14.79
CA ARG A 318 -17.36 3.36 15.55
C ARG A 318 -18.85 3.06 15.35
N VAL A 319 -19.65 4.09 15.13
CA VAL A 319 -21.09 3.93 14.86
C VAL A 319 -21.36 3.58 13.41
N ALA A 320 -20.65 4.21 12.47
CA ALA A 320 -20.86 4.03 11.03
C ALA A 320 -20.29 2.71 10.49
N ALA A 321 -19.18 2.22 11.08
CA ALA A 321 -18.49 1.02 10.66
C ALA A 321 -18.02 0.20 11.88
N PRO A 322 -18.93 -0.37 12.68
CA PRO A 322 -18.59 -1.05 13.95
C PRO A 322 -17.73 -2.30 13.74
N ASN A 323 -17.82 -2.91 12.56
CA ASN A 323 -17.08 -4.11 12.18
C ASN A 323 -15.76 -3.83 11.46
N TRP A 324 -15.42 -2.56 11.23
CA TRP A 324 -14.19 -2.17 10.56
C TRP A 324 -13.00 -2.16 11.52
N HIS A 325 -12.50 -3.36 11.81
CA HIS A 325 -11.36 -3.60 12.69
C HIS A 325 -10.64 -4.89 12.32
N TYR A 326 -9.39 -5.06 12.72
CA TYR A 326 -8.50 -6.17 12.33
C TYR A 326 -8.98 -7.59 12.69
N LEU A 327 -9.92 -7.74 13.60
CA LEU A 327 -10.36 -9.05 14.07
C LEU A 327 -11.60 -9.58 13.31
N HIS A 328 -12.25 -8.75 12.48
CA HIS A 328 -13.52 -9.10 11.86
C HIS A 328 -13.43 -10.31 10.92
N ILE A 329 -12.34 -10.46 10.15
CA ILE A 329 -12.15 -11.66 9.31
C ILE A 329 -12.16 -12.93 10.15
N HIS A 330 -11.40 -12.95 11.24
CA HIS A 330 -11.29 -14.15 12.08
C HIS A 330 -12.53 -14.43 12.92
N ASN A 331 -13.20 -13.36 13.41
CA ASN A 331 -14.34 -13.50 14.29
C ASN A 331 -15.63 -13.84 13.53
N ASP A 332 -15.83 -13.24 12.36
CA ASP A 332 -17.14 -13.22 11.68
C ASP A 332 -17.06 -13.75 10.24
N VAL A 333 -16.08 -13.29 9.44
CA VAL A 333 -16.02 -13.59 7.99
C VAL A 333 -15.67 -15.06 7.76
N ILE A 334 -14.64 -15.61 8.41
CA ILE A 334 -14.24 -17.00 8.25
C ILE A 334 -15.38 -17.95 8.67
N PRO A 335 -16.05 -17.79 9.83
CA PRO A 335 -17.23 -18.59 10.16
C PRO A 335 -18.32 -18.51 9.09
N ALA A 336 -18.65 -17.30 8.62
CA ALA A 336 -19.70 -17.11 7.62
C ALA A 336 -19.35 -17.70 6.25
N LEU A 337 -18.08 -17.69 5.85
CA LEU A 337 -17.59 -18.36 4.63
C LEU A 337 -17.68 -19.88 4.75
N LYS A 338 -17.33 -20.46 5.90
CA LYS A 338 -17.47 -21.91 6.18
C LYS A 338 -18.93 -22.37 6.14
N GLU A 339 -19.85 -21.58 6.67
CA GLU A 339 -21.30 -21.86 6.58
C GLU A 339 -21.79 -21.91 5.12
N ARG A 340 -21.09 -21.23 4.20
CA ARG A 340 -21.36 -21.24 2.75
C ARG A 340 -20.54 -22.26 1.96
N GLY A 341 -19.84 -23.15 2.67
CA GLY A 341 -19.11 -24.27 2.07
C GLY A 341 -17.68 -23.94 1.60
N VAL A 342 -17.13 -22.76 1.95
CA VAL A 342 -15.72 -22.48 1.72
C VAL A 342 -14.88 -23.38 2.64
N THR A 343 -13.93 -24.11 2.05
CA THR A 343 -13.10 -25.07 2.77
C THR A 343 -11.92 -24.42 3.48
N ASP A 344 -11.34 -25.11 4.48
CA ASP A 344 -10.13 -24.66 5.16
C ASP A 344 -8.96 -24.51 4.17
N GLU A 345 -8.83 -25.40 3.18
CA GLU A 345 -7.80 -25.30 2.14
C GLU A 345 -7.95 -24.03 1.27
N GLN A 346 -9.18 -23.62 0.98
CA GLN A 346 -9.45 -22.38 0.24
C GLN A 346 -9.12 -21.16 1.10
N LEU A 347 -9.42 -21.18 2.41
CA LEU A 347 -9.06 -20.12 3.35
C LEU A 347 -7.53 -20.02 3.50
N ASP A 348 -6.84 -21.15 3.66
CA ASP A 348 -5.37 -21.20 3.71
C ASP A 348 -4.75 -20.67 2.40
N THR A 349 -5.36 -21.02 1.26
CA THR A 349 -4.94 -20.50 -0.03
C THR A 349 -5.02 -18.98 -0.08
N MET A 350 -6.13 -18.38 0.39
CA MET A 350 -6.33 -16.92 0.35
C MET A 350 -5.50 -16.16 1.38
N LEU A 351 -5.25 -16.74 2.55
CA LEU A 351 -4.60 -16.06 3.68
C LEU A 351 -3.10 -16.41 3.82
N VAL A 352 -2.63 -17.53 3.26
CA VAL A 352 -1.24 -17.99 3.42
C VAL A 352 -0.55 -18.17 2.07
N ASP A 353 -1.10 -19.02 1.19
CA ASP A 353 -0.40 -19.39 -0.04
C ASP A 353 -0.32 -18.26 -1.07
N ASN A 354 -1.42 -17.54 -1.30
CA ASN A 354 -1.44 -16.44 -2.25
C ASN A 354 -0.54 -15.28 -1.80
N PRO A 355 -0.60 -14.80 -0.53
CA PRO A 355 0.37 -13.83 -0.03
C PRO A 355 1.83 -14.28 -0.25
N ARG A 356 2.15 -15.53 0.08
CA ARG A 356 3.49 -16.08 -0.13
C ARG A 356 3.87 -16.05 -1.62
N ARG A 357 3.03 -16.54 -2.52
CA ARG A 357 3.28 -16.56 -3.97
C ARG A 357 3.48 -15.15 -4.55
N ILE A 358 2.73 -14.15 -4.04
CA ILE A 358 2.86 -12.76 -4.45
C ILE A 358 4.24 -12.22 -4.08
N PHE A 359 4.75 -12.51 -2.89
CA PHE A 359 6.02 -12.00 -2.41
C PHE A 359 7.25 -12.85 -2.81
N GLU A 360 7.09 -14.13 -3.14
CA GLU A 360 8.19 -14.99 -3.60
C GLU A 360 8.75 -14.58 -4.96
N ARG A 361 7.92 -13.99 -5.84
CA ARG A 361 8.33 -13.54 -7.17
C ARG A 361 9.04 -12.20 -7.06
N GLN A 362 10.35 -12.25 -6.89
CA GLN A 362 11.21 -11.08 -6.79
C GLN A 362 12.16 -10.97 -7.97
N GLY A 363 12.83 -9.83 -8.07
CA GLY A 363 13.85 -9.55 -9.07
C GLY A 363 13.34 -8.74 -10.26
N ALA A 364 14.18 -7.78 -10.67
CA ALA A 364 13.92 -6.91 -11.81
C ALA A 364 13.76 -7.73 -13.10
N TYR A 365 12.93 -7.24 -14.02
CA TYR A 365 12.75 -7.81 -15.35
C TYR A 365 12.49 -6.71 -16.39
N GLN A 366 12.64 -7.06 -17.69
CA GLN A 366 12.46 -6.12 -18.81
C GLN A 366 11.03 -6.14 -19.34
#